data_c8100b244cc58f1d2b8f454c6bb53eb4
#
_entry.id   c8100b244cc58f1d2b8f454c6bb53eb4
#
_cell.length_a   1.000
_cell.length_b   1.000
_cell.length_c   1.000
_cell.angle_alpha   90.00
_cell.angle_beta   90.00
_cell.angle_gamma   90.00
#
_symmetry.space_group_name_H-M   'P 1'
#
loop_
_entity.id
_entity.type
_entity.pdbx_description
1 polymer ?
#
loop_
_entity_poly.entity_id
_entity_poly.type
_entity_poly.pdbx_seq_one_letter_code
_entity_poly.pdbx_strand_id
1 'polypeptide(L)'
;LADARKGRRLGGRAHHPPRASPRRWKGVPVANPRDGEPAGKTLQDGAWEVEKAYALPRKAEICLRFDAAPAVLLTLTDGTHGLSLAWEAEKNRLVLTRKTKDGVRACTLSAAPHAVRAFLDQSSVEVFVNDGETTFTERIYFAGNVTLTAAVQEGAIYALEAETNTYGTDAAEEVTK
;
A
#
# COMPACT_ATOMS: atom_id res chain seq x y z
N LEU A 1 -9.77 -52.35 -52.55
CA LEU A 1 -8.67 -51.93 -51.66
C LEU A 1 -8.96 -50.47 -51.18
N ALA A 2 -9.58 -50.33 -50.04
CA ALA A 2 -9.89 -49.06 -49.44
C ALA A 2 -9.27 -49.06 -48.01
N ASP A 3 -8.32 -48.19 -47.80
CA ASP A 3 -7.67 -48.02 -46.49
C ASP A 3 -8.33 -46.84 -45.77
N ALA A 4 -8.99 -47.12 -44.67
CA ALA A 4 -9.70 -46.15 -43.85
C ALA A 4 -8.77 -45.63 -42.72
N ARG A 5 -8.17 -44.45 -42.89
CA ARG A 5 -7.44 -43.79 -41.82
C ARG A 5 -8.39 -43.07 -40.84
N LYS A 6 -8.53 -43.66 -39.68
CA LYS A 6 -9.20 -43.07 -38.51
C LYS A 6 -8.44 -41.81 -38.02
N GLY A 7 -9.06 -40.66 -38.18
CA GLY A 7 -8.58 -39.40 -37.55
C GLY A 7 -8.83 -39.44 -36.04
N ARG A 8 -7.74 -39.38 -35.23
CA ARG A 8 -7.81 -39.16 -33.80
C ARG A 8 -8.10 -37.70 -33.54
N ARG A 9 -9.26 -37.41 -32.95
CA ARG A 9 -9.53 -36.09 -32.34
C ARG A 9 -8.72 -35.99 -31.06
N LEU A 10 -7.72 -35.09 -31.04
CA LEU A 10 -7.05 -34.65 -29.82
C LEU A 10 -7.97 -33.64 -29.13
N GLY A 11 -8.67 -34.08 -28.11
CA GLY A 11 -9.41 -33.21 -27.20
C GLY A 11 -8.45 -32.45 -26.32
N GLY A 12 -8.07 -31.23 -26.74
CA GLY A 12 -7.36 -30.31 -25.90
C GLY A 12 -8.26 -29.87 -24.77
N ARG A 13 -8.01 -30.35 -23.54
CA ARG A 13 -8.58 -29.77 -22.33
C ARG A 13 -7.92 -28.40 -22.14
N ALA A 14 -8.73 -27.35 -22.27
CA ALA A 14 -8.29 -26.01 -21.85
C ALA A 14 -7.99 -26.07 -20.35
N HIS A 15 -6.73 -26.00 -19.99
CA HIS A 15 -6.29 -25.74 -18.62
C HIS A 15 -6.65 -24.28 -18.30
N HIS A 16 -7.77 -24.08 -17.64
CA HIS A 16 -7.99 -22.83 -16.93
C HIS A 16 -7.01 -22.80 -15.75
N PRO A 17 -6.21 -21.74 -15.60
CA PRO A 17 -5.41 -21.59 -14.40
C PRO A 17 -6.36 -21.52 -13.20
N PRO A 18 -6.01 -22.13 -12.05
CA PRO A 18 -6.82 -22.07 -10.86
C PRO A 18 -7.04 -20.61 -10.49
N ARG A 19 -8.30 -20.22 -10.28
CA ARG A 19 -8.64 -18.93 -9.70
C ARG A 19 -7.89 -18.83 -8.38
N ALA A 20 -6.98 -17.86 -8.27
CA ALA A 20 -6.31 -17.58 -7.02
C ALA A 20 -7.39 -17.24 -5.99
N SER A 21 -7.49 -18.04 -4.95
CA SER A 21 -8.29 -17.71 -3.77
C SER A 21 -7.80 -16.34 -3.26
N PRO A 22 -8.69 -15.46 -2.78
CA PRO A 22 -8.26 -14.21 -2.18
C PRO A 22 -7.30 -14.56 -1.05
N ARG A 23 -6.02 -14.33 -1.28
CA ARG A 23 -5.01 -14.51 -0.26
C ARG A 23 -5.25 -13.41 0.76
N ARG A 24 -5.75 -13.80 1.93
CA ARG A 24 -5.77 -12.95 3.10
C ARG A 24 -4.40 -12.28 3.18
N TRP A 25 -4.36 -10.95 3.27
CA TRP A 25 -3.13 -10.20 3.44
C TRP A 25 -2.38 -10.78 4.63
N LYS A 26 -1.40 -11.61 4.36
CA LYS A 26 -0.36 -11.89 5.33
C LYS A 26 0.59 -10.73 5.18
N GLY A 27 0.41 -9.73 6.02
CA GLY A 27 1.26 -8.56 6.00
C GLY A 27 2.71 -9.00 5.91
N VAL A 28 3.50 -8.34 5.08
CA VAL A 28 4.93 -8.23 5.37
C VAL A 28 4.95 -7.71 6.80
N PRO A 29 5.50 -8.45 7.77
CA PRO A 29 5.48 -7.98 9.12
C PRO A 29 6.17 -6.61 9.13
N VAL A 30 5.44 -5.55 9.48
CA VAL A 30 6.13 -4.42 10.09
C VAL A 30 6.89 -5.08 11.21
N ALA A 31 8.20 -4.89 11.25
CA ALA A 31 9.06 -5.53 12.21
C ALA A 31 8.68 -5.12 13.64
N ASN A 32 7.59 -5.70 14.09
CA ASN A 32 7.35 -5.93 15.49
C ASN A 32 7.62 -7.42 15.69
N PRO A 33 8.64 -7.82 16.45
CA PRO A 33 9.05 -9.21 16.61
C PRO A 33 8.02 -10.06 17.36
N ARG A 34 6.86 -9.56 17.65
CA ARG A 34 5.79 -10.24 18.40
C ARG A 34 4.55 -10.40 17.52
N ASP A 35 4.47 -11.58 16.87
CA ASP A 35 3.23 -12.29 16.54
C ASP A 35 2.25 -11.69 15.53
N GLY A 36 2.70 -11.05 14.46
CA GLY A 36 1.84 -10.80 13.29
C GLY A 36 0.64 -9.88 13.54
N GLU A 37 0.60 -9.17 14.65
CA GLU A 37 -0.40 -8.14 14.92
C GLU A 37 -0.03 -6.84 14.23
N PRO A 38 -1.01 -6.05 13.75
CA PRO A 38 -0.75 -4.73 13.20
C PRO A 38 -0.06 -3.86 14.25
N ALA A 39 0.96 -3.10 13.83
CA ALA A 39 1.78 -2.27 14.72
C ALA A 39 1.01 -1.11 15.40
N GLY A 40 -0.33 -1.06 15.27
CA GLY A 40 -1.13 0.04 15.77
C GLY A 40 -2.62 -0.27 15.89
N LYS A 41 -3.37 0.73 16.36
CA LYS A 41 -4.82 0.65 16.49
C LYS A 41 -5.48 0.67 15.11
N THR A 42 -6.30 -0.34 14.82
CA THR A 42 -7.11 -0.38 13.60
C THR A 42 -8.13 0.75 13.60
N LEU A 43 -8.14 1.58 12.55
CA LEU A 43 -9.11 2.65 12.32
C LEU A 43 -10.14 2.27 11.27
N GLN A 44 -9.71 1.53 10.25
CA GLN A 44 -10.52 1.01 9.15
C GLN A 44 -9.97 -0.36 8.75
N ASP A 45 -10.82 -1.33 8.46
CA ASP A 45 -10.44 -2.64 7.91
C ASP A 45 -11.62 -3.22 7.11
N GLY A 46 -11.36 -3.73 5.92
CA GLY A 46 -12.33 -4.38 5.05
C GLY A 46 -12.90 -3.46 3.96
N ALA A 47 -14.23 -3.47 3.80
CA ALA A 47 -14.91 -2.77 2.72
C ALA A 47 -14.62 -1.26 2.71
N TRP A 48 -14.37 -0.73 1.51
CA TRP A 48 -13.99 0.66 1.29
C TRP A 48 -15.04 1.40 0.47
N GLU A 49 -15.36 2.60 0.87
CA GLU A 49 -16.25 3.47 0.11
C GLU A 49 -15.41 4.30 -0.87
N VAL A 50 -15.64 4.10 -2.16
CA VAL A 50 -14.97 4.86 -3.23
C VAL A 50 -15.30 6.35 -3.08
N GLU A 51 -14.30 7.20 -3.29
CA GLU A 51 -14.37 8.67 -3.16
C GLU A 51 -14.57 9.20 -1.73
N LYS A 52 -14.78 8.35 -0.74
CA LYS A 52 -14.81 8.78 0.65
C LYS A 52 -13.43 9.23 1.10
N ALA A 53 -13.40 10.37 1.80
CA ALA A 53 -12.18 10.85 2.47
C ALA A 53 -12.10 10.26 3.88
N TYR A 54 -11.03 9.53 4.15
CA TYR A 54 -10.73 8.95 5.45
C TYR A 54 -9.71 9.82 6.18
N ALA A 55 -10.06 10.28 7.37
CA ALA A 55 -9.15 11.04 8.21
C ALA A 55 -8.01 10.16 8.72
N LEU A 56 -6.78 10.64 8.62
CA LEU A 56 -5.58 9.95 9.06
C LEU A 56 -5.00 10.59 10.33
N PRO A 57 -4.49 9.78 11.27
CA PRO A 57 -3.63 10.29 12.32
C PRO A 57 -2.28 10.75 11.74
N ARG A 58 -1.47 11.44 12.54
CA ARG A 58 -0.15 11.93 12.12
C ARG A 58 0.83 10.82 11.74
N LYS A 59 0.62 9.62 12.31
CA LYS A 59 1.37 8.42 11.98
C LYS A 59 0.37 7.32 11.63
N ALA A 60 0.43 6.82 10.42
CA ALA A 60 -0.49 5.83 9.92
C ALA A 60 0.19 4.83 9.00
N GLU A 61 -0.29 3.61 9.04
CA GLU A 61 -0.08 2.60 8.01
C GLU A 61 -1.37 2.47 7.19
N ILE A 62 -1.24 2.44 5.88
CA ILE A 62 -2.33 2.33 4.92
C ILE A 62 -2.05 1.10 4.06
N CYS A 63 -3.00 0.19 3.96
CA CYS A 63 -2.93 -1.00 3.13
C CYS A 63 -4.10 -1.01 2.15
N LEU A 64 -3.82 -1.01 0.86
CA LEU A 64 -4.82 -0.99 -0.21
C LEU A 64 -4.61 -2.17 -1.15
N ARG A 65 -5.72 -2.79 -1.61
CA ARG A 65 -5.71 -3.87 -2.61
C ARG A 65 -6.59 -3.52 -3.78
N PHE A 66 -6.14 -3.90 -4.96
CA PHE A 66 -6.81 -3.65 -6.21
C PHE A 66 -7.02 -4.97 -6.96
N ASP A 67 -8.27 -5.28 -7.33
CA ASP A 67 -8.56 -6.34 -8.29
C ASP A 67 -8.20 -5.88 -9.70
N ALA A 68 -8.45 -4.58 -9.98
CA ALA A 68 -7.99 -3.87 -11.16
C ALA A 68 -7.48 -2.49 -10.73
N ALA A 69 -6.25 -2.15 -11.12
CA ALA A 69 -5.64 -0.89 -10.74
C ALA A 69 -6.39 0.30 -11.36
N PRO A 70 -6.92 1.23 -10.55
CA PRO A 70 -7.52 2.47 -11.06
C PRO A 70 -6.43 3.45 -11.52
N ALA A 71 -6.84 4.48 -12.28
CA ALA A 71 -5.91 5.52 -12.72
C ALA A 71 -5.28 6.28 -11.55
N VAL A 72 -6.01 6.49 -10.45
CA VAL A 72 -5.48 7.06 -9.21
C VAL A 72 -5.59 6.02 -8.11
N LEU A 73 -4.45 5.56 -7.60
CA LEU A 73 -4.38 4.51 -6.58
C LEU A 73 -4.69 5.09 -5.18
N LEU A 74 -4.10 6.24 -4.86
CA LEU A 74 -4.37 6.96 -3.63
C LEU A 74 -4.05 8.45 -3.76
N THR A 75 -4.69 9.25 -2.91
CA THR A 75 -4.35 10.66 -2.68
C THR A 75 -4.35 10.95 -1.19
N LEU A 76 -3.28 11.58 -0.72
CA LEU A 76 -3.15 12.13 0.63
C LEU A 76 -3.16 13.66 0.54
N THR A 77 -3.97 14.34 1.35
CA THR A 77 -4.00 15.81 1.34
C THR A 77 -4.46 16.39 2.68
N ASP A 78 -3.95 17.56 3.03
CA ASP A 78 -4.46 18.45 4.08
C ASP A 78 -5.20 19.67 3.51
N GLY A 79 -5.49 19.65 2.18
CA GLY A 79 -6.05 20.76 1.43
C GLY A 79 -4.99 21.69 0.82
N THR A 80 -3.90 21.96 1.50
CA THR A 80 -2.79 22.80 1.04
C THR A 80 -1.69 21.97 0.39
N HIS A 81 -1.22 20.94 1.08
CA HIS A 81 -0.22 19.99 0.63
C HIS A 81 -0.90 18.71 0.16
N GLY A 82 -0.27 18.00 -0.74
CA GLY A 82 -0.82 16.74 -1.21
C GLY A 82 0.21 15.87 -1.92
N LEU A 83 -0.09 14.57 -1.92
CA LEU A 83 0.63 13.54 -2.63
C LEU A 83 -0.39 12.64 -3.31
N SER A 84 -0.18 12.32 -4.56
CA SER A 84 -1.02 11.40 -5.34
C SER A 84 -0.16 10.35 -6.02
N LEU A 85 -0.59 9.10 -5.98
CA LEU A 85 0.00 7.99 -6.72
C LEU A 85 -0.96 7.58 -7.83
N ALA A 86 -0.54 7.67 -9.08
CA ALA A 86 -1.31 7.36 -10.26
C ALA A 86 -0.69 6.19 -11.05
N TRP A 87 -1.54 5.45 -11.76
CA TRP A 87 -1.16 4.38 -12.66
C TRP A 87 -1.51 4.73 -14.11
N GLU A 88 -0.51 4.78 -14.97
CA GLU A 88 -0.66 4.94 -16.42
C GLU A 88 -0.55 3.57 -17.09
N ALA A 89 -1.68 2.91 -17.27
CA ALA A 89 -1.74 1.51 -17.72
C ALA A 89 -1.09 1.29 -19.09
N GLU A 90 -1.30 2.20 -20.03
CA GLU A 90 -0.73 2.10 -21.40
C GLU A 90 0.80 2.14 -21.40
N LYS A 91 1.41 2.72 -20.38
CA LYS A 91 2.86 2.88 -20.25
C LYS A 91 3.48 1.96 -19.21
N ASN A 92 2.67 1.14 -18.53
CA ASN A 92 3.08 0.38 -17.35
C ASN A 92 3.86 1.25 -16.34
N ARG A 93 3.38 2.48 -16.09
CA ARG A 93 4.10 3.49 -15.34
C ARG A 93 3.33 3.95 -14.11
N LEU A 94 3.99 3.89 -12.96
CA LEU A 94 3.57 4.61 -11.75
C LEU A 94 4.10 6.03 -11.78
N VAL A 95 3.25 6.96 -11.35
CA VAL A 95 3.59 8.37 -11.22
C VAL A 95 3.16 8.83 -9.83
N LEU A 96 4.13 9.21 -9.02
CA LEU A 96 3.89 9.87 -7.75
C LEU A 96 4.08 11.37 -7.95
N THR A 97 3.08 12.16 -7.57
CA THR A 97 3.08 13.62 -7.69
C THR A 97 2.86 14.24 -6.33
N ARG A 98 3.71 15.22 -5.96
CA ARG A 98 3.44 16.14 -4.84
C ARG A 98 2.85 17.43 -5.36
N LYS A 99 1.99 18.07 -4.58
CA LYS A 99 1.40 19.39 -4.87
C LYS A 99 2.43 20.53 -4.66
N THR A 100 3.67 20.31 -5.07
CA THR A 100 4.78 21.27 -4.99
C THR A 100 5.56 21.27 -6.30
N LYS A 101 6.35 22.30 -6.59
CA LYS A 101 6.96 22.55 -7.90
C LYS A 101 7.92 21.48 -8.41
N ASP A 102 8.47 20.65 -7.55
CA ASP A 102 9.56 19.70 -7.85
C ASP A 102 9.15 18.24 -7.60
N GLY A 103 7.87 17.97 -7.52
CA GLY A 103 7.32 16.79 -6.90
C GLY A 103 6.84 15.68 -7.81
N VAL A 104 7.48 15.37 -8.95
CA VAL A 104 7.10 14.22 -9.77
C VAL A 104 8.17 13.15 -9.73
N ARG A 105 7.78 11.92 -9.40
CA ARG A 105 8.60 10.70 -9.52
C ARG A 105 7.85 9.69 -10.35
N ALA A 106 8.55 8.91 -11.14
CA ALA A 106 7.93 7.86 -11.93
C ALA A 106 8.84 6.64 -12.06
N CYS A 107 8.23 5.47 -12.14
CA CYS A 107 8.91 4.23 -12.46
C CYS A 107 8.01 3.33 -13.32
N THR A 108 8.61 2.36 -13.99
CA THR A 108 7.90 1.35 -14.75
C THR A 108 7.75 0.11 -13.88
N LEU A 109 6.59 -0.53 -13.90
CA LEU A 109 6.35 -1.82 -13.26
C LEU A 109 6.35 -2.95 -14.28
N SER A 110 6.63 -4.16 -13.81
CA SER A 110 6.52 -5.39 -14.61
C SER A 110 5.06 -5.81 -14.86
N ALA A 111 4.15 -5.42 -13.95
CA ALA A 111 2.72 -5.71 -14.01
C ALA A 111 1.90 -4.56 -13.39
N ALA A 112 0.58 -4.58 -13.61
CA ALA A 112 -0.31 -3.60 -12.99
C ALA A 112 -0.24 -3.68 -11.45
N PRO A 113 -0.37 -2.54 -10.74
CA PRO A 113 -0.45 -2.52 -9.29
C PRO A 113 -1.63 -3.36 -8.78
N HIS A 114 -1.36 -4.25 -7.83
CA HIS A 114 -2.38 -5.04 -7.13
C HIS A 114 -2.42 -4.75 -5.64
N ALA A 115 -1.37 -4.11 -5.12
CA ALA A 115 -1.30 -3.72 -3.72
C ALA A 115 -0.47 -2.44 -3.55
N VAL A 116 -0.90 -1.61 -2.62
CA VAL A 116 -0.14 -0.46 -2.12
C VAL A 116 -0.13 -0.49 -0.61
N ARG A 117 1.04 -0.34 -0.03
CA ARG A 117 1.23 -0.12 1.39
C ARG A 117 1.93 1.22 1.58
N ALA A 118 1.39 2.08 2.40
CA ALA A 118 2.00 3.38 2.65
C ALA A 118 2.12 3.65 4.14
N PHE A 119 3.23 4.28 4.52
CA PHE A 119 3.48 4.77 5.87
C PHE A 119 3.50 6.28 5.85
N LEU A 120 2.63 6.89 6.62
CA LEU A 120 2.63 8.31 6.90
C LEU A 120 3.33 8.54 8.25
N ASP A 121 4.32 9.40 8.26
CA ASP A 121 4.95 9.92 9.48
C ASP A 121 4.92 11.47 9.45
N GLN A 122 5.41 12.12 10.50
CA GLN A 122 5.33 13.57 10.68
C GLN A 122 5.89 14.39 9.50
N SER A 123 6.90 13.87 8.80
CA SER A 123 7.60 14.59 7.74
C SER A 123 7.89 13.75 6.50
N SER A 124 7.33 12.54 6.42
CA SER A 124 7.59 11.64 5.30
C SER A 124 6.39 10.75 4.99
N VAL A 125 6.34 10.34 3.73
CA VAL A 125 5.47 9.27 3.26
C VAL A 125 6.35 8.26 2.53
N GLU A 126 6.26 7.00 2.95
CA GLU A 126 6.88 5.87 2.27
C GLU A 126 5.79 5.03 1.62
N VAL A 127 5.95 4.72 0.35
CA VAL A 127 4.96 3.95 -0.44
C VAL A 127 5.64 2.74 -1.05
N PHE A 128 5.12 1.56 -0.75
CA PHE A 128 5.54 0.28 -1.29
C PHE A 128 4.44 -0.25 -2.20
N VAL A 129 4.79 -0.65 -3.40
CA VAL A 129 3.85 -1.17 -4.41
C VAL A 129 4.20 -2.61 -4.73
N ASN A 130 3.18 -3.48 -4.90
CA ASN A 130 3.32 -4.89 -5.23
C ASN A 130 4.33 -5.62 -4.31
N ASP A 131 4.11 -5.53 -2.98
CA ASP A 131 4.97 -6.16 -1.96
C ASP A 131 6.44 -5.69 -2.00
N GLY A 132 6.69 -4.47 -2.48
CA GLY A 132 8.01 -3.85 -2.53
C GLY A 132 8.71 -3.98 -3.89
N GLU A 133 8.02 -4.36 -4.97
CA GLU A 133 8.57 -4.29 -6.33
C GLU A 133 9.14 -2.89 -6.62
N THR A 134 8.44 -1.85 -6.12
CA THR A 134 8.95 -0.48 -6.14
C THR A 134 8.60 0.26 -4.86
N THR A 135 9.44 1.23 -4.52
CA THR A 135 9.28 2.05 -3.31
C THR A 135 9.49 3.52 -3.65
N PHE A 136 8.65 4.38 -3.10
CA PHE A 136 8.83 5.82 -3.09
C PHE A 136 8.99 6.30 -1.65
N THR A 137 9.96 7.17 -1.42
CA THR A 137 10.11 7.89 -0.15
C THR A 137 10.07 9.37 -0.44
N GLU A 138 9.08 10.05 0.13
CA GLU A 138 8.87 11.46 -0.08
C GLU A 138 8.86 12.22 1.23
N ARG A 139 9.61 13.32 1.26
CA ARG A 139 9.52 14.27 2.37
C ARG A 139 8.35 15.22 2.10
N ILE A 140 7.39 15.25 3.01
CA ILE A 140 6.21 16.11 2.94
C ILE A 140 5.81 16.54 4.35
N TYR A 141 5.44 17.82 4.48
CA TYR A 141 4.99 18.38 5.74
C TYR A 141 3.54 18.82 5.58
N PHE A 142 2.65 18.07 6.17
CA PHE A 142 1.25 18.43 6.25
C PHE A 142 1.04 19.42 7.39
N ALA A 143 0.38 20.54 7.09
CA ALA A 143 0.11 21.59 8.08
C ALA A 143 -1.19 21.31 8.86
N GLY A 144 -2.11 20.55 8.29
CA GLY A 144 -3.43 20.27 8.84
C GLY A 144 -3.72 18.78 8.99
N ASN A 145 -5.00 18.46 9.15
CA ASN A 145 -5.49 17.10 9.19
C ASN A 145 -5.37 16.46 7.81
N VAL A 146 -4.69 15.33 7.74
CA VAL A 146 -4.51 14.60 6.48
C VAL A 146 -5.73 13.72 6.22
N THR A 147 -6.18 13.72 4.98
CA THR A 147 -7.20 12.80 4.48
C THR A 147 -6.63 11.92 3.38
N LEU A 148 -7.11 10.68 3.33
CA LEU A 148 -6.84 9.70 2.30
C LEU A 148 -8.09 9.49 1.47
N THR A 149 -7.95 9.53 0.14
CA THR A 149 -8.93 8.97 -0.80
C THR A 149 -8.26 7.89 -1.64
N ALA A 150 -8.98 6.81 -1.94
CA ALA A 150 -8.51 5.72 -2.79
C ALA A 150 -9.69 5.03 -3.47
N ALA A 151 -9.50 4.61 -4.72
CA ALA A 151 -10.50 3.86 -5.49
C ALA A 151 -10.25 2.35 -5.36
N VAL A 152 -10.55 1.79 -4.19
CA VAL A 152 -10.37 0.37 -3.85
C VAL A 152 -11.65 -0.26 -3.36
N GLN A 153 -11.73 -1.59 -3.39
CA GLN A 153 -12.81 -2.35 -2.77
C GLN A 153 -12.52 -2.71 -1.32
N GLU A 154 -11.25 -2.96 -1.01
CA GLU A 154 -10.81 -3.33 0.33
C GLU A 154 -9.54 -2.56 0.72
N GLY A 155 -9.47 -2.15 1.97
CA GLY A 155 -8.30 -1.50 2.52
C GLY A 155 -8.32 -1.47 4.04
N ALA A 156 -7.17 -1.13 4.61
CA ALA A 156 -7.03 -0.96 6.04
C ALA A 156 -6.22 0.30 6.37
N ILE A 157 -6.54 0.92 7.49
CA ILE A 157 -5.81 2.03 8.08
C ILE A 157 -5.53 1.68 9.53
N TYR A 158 -4.27 1.79 9.93
CA TYR A 158 -3.80 1.60 11.29
C TYR A 158 -3.17 2.89 11.80
N ALA A 159 -3.55 3.32 13.01
CA ALA A 159 -2.82 4.38 13.71
C ALA A 159 -1.55 3.78 14.30
N LEU A 160 -0.39 4.29 13.94
CA LEU A 160 0.87 3.88 14.52
C LEU A 160 1.09 4.64 15.83
N GLU A 161 1.31 3.90 16.92
CA GLU A 161 1.64 4.48 18.20
C GLU A 161 3.10 4.94 18.19
N ALA A 162 3.39 6.04 18.87
CA ALA A 162 4.77 6.41 19.16
C ALA A 162 5.29 5.40 20.19
N GLU A 163 6.36 4.68 19.86
CA GLU A 163 7.11 3.98 20.92
C GLU A 163 7.58 5.01 21.92
N THR A 164 7.16 4.86 23.16
CA THR A 164 7.77 5.61 24.28
C THR A 164 9.16 5.02 24.45
N ASN A 165 10.16 5.74 23.94
CA ASN A 165 11.56 5.39 24.18
C ASN A 165 11.81 5.45 25.70
N THR A 166 11.79 4.29 26.35
CA THR A 166 12.24 4.12 27.73
C THR A 166 13.78 4.00 27.81
N TYR A 167 14.49 4.62 26.87
CA TYR A 167 15.94 4.73 26.99
C TYR A 167 16.29 5.78 28.03
N GLY A 168 16.61 5.32 29.22
CA GLY A 168 17.45 6.04 30.17
C GLY A 168 16.75 6.92 31.19
N THR A 169 16.06 6.31 32.16
CA THR A 169 15.85 6.93 33.48
C THR A 169 16.55 6.17 34.61
N ASP A 170 17.32 5.13 34.30
CA ASP A 170 17.95 4.30 35.34
C ASP A 170 19.41 4.67 35.64
N ALA A 171 19.88 5.85 35.25
CA ALA A 171 21.27 6.27 35.48
C ALA A 171 21.44 7.59 36.27
N ALA A 172 20.49 7.92 37.14
CA ALA A 172 20.62 9.15 37.93
C ALA A 172 20.29 8.96 39.42
N GLU A 173 20.55 7.79 39.99
CA GLU A 173 20.57 7.61 41.44
C GLU A 173 21.79 6.75 41.84
N GLU A 174 22.94 7.37 42.03
CA GLU A 174 23.99 6.97 42.96
C GLU A 174 25.25 7.80 42.81
N VAL A 175 25.16 9.09 43.14
CA VAL A 175 26.35 9.81 43.63
C VAL A 175 25.90 10.81 44.72
N THR A 176 25.67 10.28 45.90
CA THR A 176 25.73 11.07 47.11
C THR A 176 26.28 10.20 48.25
N LYS A 177 27.60 10.19 48.40
CA LYS A 177 28.30 10.11 49.68
C LYS A 177 29.74 10.52 49.50
#